data_03fad28db85376bb0d54c8df95ab254c
#
_entry.id   03fad28db85376bb0d54c8df95ab254c
#
_cell.length_a   1.000
_cell.length_b   1.000
_cell.length_c   1.000
_cell.angle_alpha   90.00
_cell.angle_beta   90.00
_cell.angle_gamma   90.00
#
_symmetry.space_group_name_H-M   'P 1'
#
loop_
_entity.id
_entity.type
_entity.pdbx_description
1 polymer ?
#
loop_
_entity_poly.entity_id
_entity_poly.type
_entity_poly.pdbx_seq_one_letter_code
_entity_poly.pdbx_strand_id
1 'polypeptide(L)'
;FIFSTAKFPEAALLLKDHSLLITTDSIQNLTSWSYTTLLTKVVLRLMGFKKELLIGKPWIKRVTPKGESMQGDFERLLNLDFDHLIAAHGTLLRDNAKPALQQVVAKTF
;
A
#
# COMPACT_ATOMS: atom_id res chain seq x y z
N PHE A 1 -8.04 4.68 -10.22
CA PHE A 1 -7.19 3.54 -10.60
C PHE A 1 -7.82 2.24 -10.13
N ILE A 2 -7.86 1.27 -11.00
CA ILE A 2 -8.43 -0.05 -10.70
C ILE A 2 -7.34 -1.11 -10.79
N PHE A 3 -7.26 -1.96 -9.77
CA PHE A 3 -6.39 -3.14 -9.78
C PHE A 3 -7.07 -4.23 -10.61
N SER A 4 -6.85 -4.22 -11.91
CA SER A 4 -7.59 -5.07 -12.86
C SER A 4 -7.28 -6.57 -12.72
N THR A 5 -6.14 -6.92 -12.15
CA THR A 5 -5.75 -8.32 -11.92
C THR A 5 -6.42 -8.92 -10.69
N ALA A 6 -6.84 -8.09 -9.72
CA ALA A 6 -7.39 -8.56 -8.46
C ALA A 6 -8.68 -9.38 -8.63
N LYS A 7 -8.84 -10.42 -7.81
CA LYS A 7 -10.05 -11.26 -7.77
C LYS A 7 -11.30 -10.50 -7.35
N PHE A 8 -11.13 -9.47 -6.51
CA PHE A 8 -12.20 -8.66 -5.96
C PHE A 8 -12.01 -7.22 -6.41
N PRO A 9 -13.08 -6.41 -6.46
CA PRO A 9 -12.93 -4.99 -6.79
C PRO A 9 -11.99 -4.30 -5.82
N GLU A 10 -10.87 -3.80 -6.33
CA GLU A 10 -9.88 -3.03 -5.58
C GLU A 10 -9.51 -1.81 -6.38
N ALA A 11 -9.41 -0.66 -5.73
CA ALA A 11 -9.14 0.60 -6.38
C ALA A 11 -8.32 1.54 -5.51
N ALA A 12 -7.72 2.53 -6.15
CA ALA A 12 -7.10 3.68 -5.50
C ALA A 12 -7.66 4.94 -6.14
N LEU A 13 -7.82 5.99 -5.35
CA LEU A 13 -8.35 7.26 -5.80
C LEU A 13 -7.21 8.28 -5.90
N LEU A 14 -7.10 8.92 -7.06
CA LEU A 14 -6.14 10.00 -7.27
C LEU A 14 -6.85 11.35 -7.29
N LEU A 15 -6.52 12.20 -6.34
CA LEU A 15 -6.95 13.61 -6.33
C LEU A 15 -5.89 14.43 -7.05
N LYS A 16 -6.09 14.67 -8.35
CA LYS A 16 -5.09 15.30 -9.22
C LYS A 16 -4.70 16.70 -8.76
N ASP A 17 -5.66 17.49 -8.30
CA ASP A 17 -5.42 18.86 -7.85
C ASP A 17 -4.56 18.95 -6.60
N HIS A 18 -4.44 17.85 -5.87
CA HIS A 18 -3.67 17.77 -4.62
C HIS A 18 -2.48 16.82 -4.74
N SER A 19 -2.25 16.20 -5.90
CA SER A 19 -1.22 15.18 -6.11
C SER A 19 -1.26 14.09 -5.05
N LEU A 20 -2.47 13.72 -4.62
CA LEU A 20 -2.72 12.81 -3.50
C LEU A 20 -3.32 11.49 -4.00
N LEU A 21 -2.64 10.40 -3.67
CA LEU A 21 -3.16 9.05 -3.88
C LEU A 21 -3.76 8.52 -2.60
N ILE A 22 -5.01 8.06 -2.68
CA ILE A 22 -5.73 7.46 -1.54
C ILE A 22 -5.89 5.97 -1.82
N THR A 23 -5.39 5.15 -0.91
CA THR A 23 -5.49 3.70 -1.01
C THR A 23 -6.31 3.12 0.13
N THR A 24 -6.82 1.92 -0.08
CA THR A 24 -7.51 1.16 0.95
C THR A 24 -6.55 0.14 1.57
N ASP A 25 -6.79 -1.15 1.36
CA ASP A 25 -5.96 -2.20 1.98
C ASP A 25 -4.70 -2.55 1.17
N SER A 26 -4.60 -2.06 -0.08
CA SER A 26 -3.51 -2.41 -0.98
C SER A 26 -2.14 -1.92 -0.50
N ILE A 27 -2.11 -0.71 0.03
CA ILE A 27 -0.90 -0.08 0.54
C ILE A 27 -1.19 0.40 1.96
N GLN A 28 -0.27 0.14 2.86
CA GLN A 28 -0.38 0.52 4.26
C GLN A 28 0.82 1.35 4.67
N ASN A 29 0.57 2.40 5.43
CA ASN A 29 1.62 3.25 5.97
C ASN A 29 1.63 3.14 7.49
N LEU A 30 2.46 2.26 8.02
CA LEU A 30 2.56 1.96 9.44
C LEU A 30 3.76 2.66 10.08
N THR A 31 4.07 3.86 9.64
CA THR A 31 5.21 4.63 10.15
C THR A 31 5.01 5.12 11.59
N SER A 32 3.78 5.13 12.11
CA SER A 32 3.49 5.48 13.49
C SER A 32 2.56 4.45 14.13
N TRP A 33 3.01 3.87 15.25
CA TRP A 33 2.24 2.92 16.05
C TRP A 33 1.85 3.53 17.41
N SER A 34 1.90 4.84 17.54
CA SER A 34 1.72 5.52 18.83
C SER A 34 0.36 5.24 19.49
N TYR A 35 -0.65 4.91 18.71
CA TYR A 35 -2.00 4.63 19.21
C TYR A 35 -2.31 3.12 19.33
N THR A 36 -1.32 2.25 19.16
CA THR A 36 -1.50 0.81 19.32
C THR A 36 -0.90 0.34 20.66
N THR A 37 -1.46 -0.75 21.21
CA THR A 37 -0.91 -1.36 22.42
C THR A 37 0.37 -2.11 22.10
N LEU A 38 1.19 -2.36 23.16
CA LEU A 38 2.42 -3.15 23.01
C LEU A 38 2.13 -4.54 22.43
N LEU A 39 1.08 -5.19 22.92
CA LEU A 39 0.68 -6.50 22.42
C LEU A 39 0.36 -6.48 20.94
N THR A 40 -0.43 -5.48 20.51
CA THR A 40 -0.77 -5.30 19.09
C THR A 40 0.48 -5.08 18.25
N LYS A 41 1.44 -4.27 18.72
CA LYS A 41 2.71 -4.05 18.03
C LYS A 41 3.48 -5.35 17.83
N VAL A 42 3.56 -6.18 18.88
CA VAL A 42 4.24 -7.48 18.81
C VAL A 42 3.56 -8.40 17.79
N VAL A 43 2.23 -8.50 17.85
CA VAL A 43 1.45 -9.33 16.90
C VAL A 43 1.66 -8.87 15.47
N LEU A 44 1.56 -7.57 15.20
CA LEU A 44 1.78 -7.01 13.86
C LEU A 44 3.19 -7.33 13.36
N ARG A 45 4.19 -7.20 14.21
CA ARG A 45 5.59 -7.49 13.84
C ARG A 45 5.77 -8.97 13.50
N LEU A 46 5.15 -9.88 14.27
CA LEU A 46 5.20 -11.32 14.00
C LEU A 46 4.48 -11.67 12.68
N MET A 47 3.46 -10.92 12.31
CA MET A 47 2.76 -11.08 11.03
C MET A 47 3.51 -10.46 9.84
N GLY A 48 4.67 -9.86 10.06
CA GLY A 48 5.48 -9.23 9.02
C GLY A 48 5.19 -7.76 8.78
N PHE A 49 4.36 -7.12 9.60
CA PHE A 49 4.13 -5.69 9.53
C PHE A 49 5.22 -4.93 10.27
N LYS A 50 5.75 -3.88 9.65
CA LYS A 50 6.79 -3.02 10.21
C LYS A 50 6.28 -1.57 10.21
N LYS A 51 6.97 -0.68 10.96
CA LYS A 51 6.69 0.76 10.95
C LYS A 51 7.17 1.39 9.66
N GLU A 52 6.60 1.00 8.54
CA GLU A 52 7.00 1.50 7.22
C GLU A 52 5.84 1.43 6.24
N LEU A 53 6.02 2.07 5.09
CA LEU A 53 5.13 1.88 3.96
C LEU A 53 5.31 0.46 3.46
N LEU A 54 4.20 -0.25 3.25
CA LEU A 54 4.26 -1.63 2.78
C LEU A 54 3.03 -2.02 1.97
N ILE A 55 3.19 -3.07 1.18
CA ILE A 55 2.10 -3.79 0.54
C ILE A 55 1.87 -5.05 1.36
N GLY A 56 0.69 -5.19 1.94
CA GLY A 56 0.39 -6.27 2.88
C GLY A 56 0.41 -7.65 2.22
N LYS A 57 1.22 -8.57 2.72
CA LYS A 57 1.25 -9.95 2.23
C LYS A 57 -0.12 -10.64 2.34
N PRO A 58 -0.88 -10.49 3.43
CA PRO A 58 -2.23 -11.06 3.51
C PRO A 58 -3.15 -10.52 2.42
N TRP A 59 -3.05 -9.23 2.10
CA TRP A 59 -3.85 -8.63 1.02
C TRP A 59 -3.47 -9.24 -0.33
N ILE A 60 -2.17 -9.35 -0.62
CA ILE A 60 -1.67 -9.96 -1.86
C ILE A 60 -2.24 -11.37 -2.03
N LYS A 61 -2.16 -12.19 -0.98
CA LYS A 61 -2.69 -13.55 -1.00
C LYS A 61 -4.18 -13.60 -1.30
N ARG A 62 -4.93 -12.67 -0.70
CA ARG A 62 -6.38 -12.64 -0.83
C ARG A 62 -6.84 -12.25 -2.23
N VAL A 63 -6.16 -11.28 -2.85
CA VAL A 63 -6.63 -10.67 -4.10
C VAL A 63 -5.99 -11.26 -5.35
N THR A 64 -4.84 -11.92 -5.25
CA THR A 64 -4.11 -12.41 -6.42
C THR A 64 -4.72 -13.70 -6.94
N PRO A 65 -5.16 -13.74 -8.21
CA PRO A 65 -5.61 -14.97 -8.83
C PRO A 65 -4.48 -16.00 -8.93
N LYS A 66 -4.84 -17.28 -8.92
CA LYS A 66 -3.85 -18.36 -9.02
C LYS A 66 -3.04 -18.23 -10.31
N GLY A 67 -1.72 -18.27 -10.18
CA GLY A 67 -0.81 -18.19 -11.33
C GLY A 67 -0.55 -16.78 -11.85
N GLU A 68 -1.10 -15.76 -11.19
CA GLU A 68 -0.91 -14.36 -11.60
C GLU A 68 -0.13 -13.56 -10.55
N SER A 69 0.19 -12.31 -10.88
CA SER A 69 0.91 -11.40 -9.98
C SER A 69 0.28 -10.01 -10.04
N MET A 70 0.27 -9.33 -8.89
CA MET A 70 -0.20 -7.95 -8.78
C MET A 70 0.87 -6.93 -9.19
N GLN A 71 2.08 -7.38 -9.53
CA GLN A 71 3.20 -6.49 -9.87
C GLN A 71 2.85 -5.53 -11.00
N GLY A 72 2.23 -6.02 -12.07
CA GLY A 72 1.85 -5.18 -13.20
C GLY A 72 0.88 -4.07 -12.83
N ASP A 73 -0.06 -4.34 -11.92
CA ASP A 73 -1.00 -3.33 -11.44
C ASP A 73 -0.27 -2.23 -10.65
N PHE A 74 0.68 -2.60 -9.80
CA PHE A 74 1.48 -1.61 -9.08
C PHE A 74 2.41 -0.81 -9.99
N GLU A 75 2.94 -1.42 -11.03
CA GLU A 75 3.74 -0.70 -12.03
C GLU A 75 2.89 0.35 -12.75
N ARG A 76 1.64 0.03 -13.11
CA ARG A 76 0.71 1.02 -13.68
C ARG A 76 0.37 2.12 -12.68
N LEU A 77 0.18 1.76 -11.41
CA LEU A 77 -0.09 2.73 -10.35
C LEU A 77 1.04 3.75 -10.21
N LEU A 78 2.29 3.29 -10.32
CA LEU A 78 3.47 4.15 -10.23
C LEU A 78 3.60 5.14 -11.40
N ASN A 79 2.85 4.92 -12.48
CA ASN A 79 2.82 5.87 -13.60
C ASN A 79 1.87 7.05 -13.35
N LEU A 80 1.08 7.03 -12.29
CA LEU A 80 0.24 8.16 -11.91
C LEU A 80 1.08 9.28 -11.30
N ASP A 81 0.63 10.53 -11.49
CA ASP A 81 1.29 11.69 -10.89
C ASP A 81 0.77 11.92 -9.48
N PHE A 82 1.56 11.48 -8.49
CA PHE A 82 1.25 11.75 -7.09
C PHE A 82 2.53 12.02 -6.30
N ASP A 83 2.43 12.91 -5.32
CA ASP A 83 3.52 13.24 -4.41
C ASP A 83 3.22 12.79 -2.98
N HIS A 84 1.94 12.64 -2.66
CA HIS A 84 1.45 12.29 -1.34
C HIS A 84 0.63 11.01 -1.40
N LEU A 85 0.59 10.28 -0.29
CA LEU A 85 -0.19 9.05 -0.19
C LEU A 85 -0.87 8.98 1.17
N ILE A 86 -2.16 8.66 1.15
CA ILE A 86 -2.91 8.36 2.37
C ILE A 86 -3.46 6.93 2.22
N ALA A 87 -3.16 6.09 3.20
CA ALA A 87 -3.71 4.74 3.27
C ALA A 87 -4.85 4.69 4.29
N ALA A 88 -5.81 3.83 4.07
CA ALA A 88 -6.90 3.64 5.02
C ALA A 88 -6.37 3.20 6.40
N HIS A 89 -5.28 2.43 6.40
CA HIS A 89 -4.60 2.00 7.61
C HIS A 89 -3.23 2.65 7.70
N GLY A 90 -3.12 3.70 8.52
CA GLY A 90 -1.86 4.38 8.73
C GLY A 90 -1.99 5.90 8.63
N THR A 91 -0.85 6.55 8.47
CA THR A 91 -0.76 8.01 8.44
C THR A 91 -0.52 8.51 7.02
N LEU A 92 -0.77 9.81 6.82
CA LEU A 92 -0.44 10.49 5.56
C LEU A 92 1.07 10.47 5.33
N LEU A 93 1.51 9.98 4.17
CA LEU A 93 2.86 10.13 3.68
C LEU A 93 2.91 11.35 2.79
N ARG A 94 3.52 12.42 3.30
CA ARG A 94 3.61 13.71 2.62
C ARG A 94 4.93 13.81 1.88
N ASP A 95 4.88 14.19 0.61
CA ASP A 95 6.03 14.32 -0.28
C ASP A 95 6.79 13.00 -0.45
N ASN A 96 7.44 12.82 -1.58
CA ASN A 96 8.27 11.64 -1.86
C ASN A 96 7.53 10.29 -1.74
N ALA A 97 6.19 10.28 -1.81
CA ALA A 97 5.43 9.04 -1.71
C ALA A 97 5.73 8.10 -2.88
N LYS A 98 5.86 8.62 -4.09
CA LYS A 98 6.14 7.80 -5.27
C LYS A 98 7.50 7.09 -5.17
N PRO A 99 8.62 7.77 -4.87
CA PRO A 99 9.90 7.07 -4.66
C PRO A 99 9.85 6.02 -3.55
N ALA A 100 9.17 6.31 -2.45
CA ALA A 100 8.99 5.35 -1.36
C ALA A 100 8.21 4.12 -1.81
N LEU A 101 7.12 4.32 -2.56
CA LEU A 101 6.34 3.21 -3.09
C LEU A 101 7.11 2.40 -4.13
N GLN A 102 7.92 3.04 -4.97
CA GLN A 102 8.78 2.34 -5.92
C GLN A 102 9.70 1.35 -5.22
N GLN A 103 10.30 1.74 -4.10
CA GLN A 103 11.15 0.86 -3.31
C GLN A 103 10.35 -0.30 -2.71
N VAL A 104 9.15 -0.05 -2.22
CA VAL A 104 8.29 -1.08 -1.65
C VAL A 104 7.88 -2.10 -2.71
N VAL A 105 7.50 -1.64 -3.89
CA VAL A 105 7.14 -2.53 -5.01
C VAL A 105 8.33 -3.40 -5.40
N ALA A 106 9.52 -2.82 -5.48
CA ALA A 106 10.73 -3.57 -5.83
C ALA A 106 11.07 -4.66 -4.80
N LYS A 107 10.81 -4.41 -3.51
CA LYS A 107 11.01 -5.41 -2.45
C LYS A 107 9.95 -6.49 -2.43
N THR A 108 8.73 -6.15 -2.80
CA THR A 108 7.57 -7.05 -2.67
C THR A 108 7.48 -8.04 -3.81
N PHE A 109 7.85 -7.60 -4.98
CA PHE A 109 7.78 -8.40 -6.23
C PHE A 109 9.19 -8.56 -6.88
#